data_7f6e0a14269ab0936a3e7ba49d1e253d
#
_entry.id   7f6e0a14269ab0936a3e7ba49d1e253d
#
_cell.length_a   1.000
_cell.length_b   1.000
_cell.length_c   1.000
_cell.angle_alpha   90.00
_cell.angle_beta   90.00
_cell.angle_gamma   90.00
#
_symmetry.space_group_name_H-M   'P 1'
#
loop_
_entity.id
_entity.type
_entity.pdbx_description
1 polymer ?
#
loop_
_entity_poly.entity_id
_entity_poly.type
_entity_poly.pdbx_seq_one_letter_code
_entity_poly.pdbx_strand_id
1 'polypeptide(L)' 'IDVRHPQEAADSPLELNFNEVILIPFFNLDAQLSELDNMPTYLIYCDKGIMSRLQANIMRDRGFKNVGIMNRPKPD' A
#
# COMPACT_ATOMS: atom_id res chain seq x y z
N ILE A 1 0.19 -3.38 0.24
CA ILE A 1 0.38 -2.46 1.38
C ILE A 1 -0.80 -1.50 1.44
N ASP A 2 -1.46 -1.45 2.58
CA ASP A 2 -2.53 -0.48 2.85
C ASP A 2 -1.90 0.76 3.45
N VAL A 3 -1.94 1.88 2.72
CA VAL A 3 -1.30 3.13 3.16
C VAL A 3 -2.29 4.13 3.76
N ARG A 4 -3.52 3.69 4.01
CA ARG A 4 -4.53 4.56 4.62
C ARG A 4 -4.17 4.93 6.06
N HIS A 5 -4.80 5.98 6.56
CA HIS A 5 -4.70 6.29 7.98
C HIS A 5 -5.21 5.09 8.80
N PRO A 6 -4.58 4.77 9.95
CA PRO A 6 -5.00 3.60 10.74
C PRO A 6 -6.48 3.61 11.12
N GLN A 7 -7.06 4.78 11.35
CA GLN A 7 -8.49 4.90 11.67
C GLN A 7 -9.36 4.45 10.50
N GLU A 8 -9.02 4.86 9.28
CA GLU A 8 -9.74 4.44 8.08
C GLU A 8 -9.60 2.94 7.86
N ALA A 9 -8.41 2.40 8.07
CA ALA A 9 -8.17 0.99 7.92
C ALA A 9 -8.95 0.17 8.94
N ALA A 10 -9.09 0.67 10.17
CA ALA A 10 -9.87 0.01 11.22
C ALA A 10 -11.37 0.05 10.92
N ASP A 11 -11.85 1.18 10.40
CA ASP A 11 -13.28 1.36 10.09
C ASP A 11 -13.72 0.54 8.87
N SER A 12 -12.83 0.33 7.91
CA SER A 12 -13.13 -0.41 6.69
C SER A 12 -11.93 -1.27 6.29
N PRO A 13 -11.70 -2.39 6.96
CA PRO A 13 -10.53 -3.23 6.70
C PRO A 13 -10.49 -3.75 5.28
N LEU A 14 -9.29 -3.80 4.70
CA LEU A 14 -9.05 -4.44 3.43
C LEU A 14 -8.75 -5.92 3.69
N GLU A 15 -9.59 -6.79 3.16
CA GLU A 15 -9.43 -8.23 3.30
C GLU A 15 -9.26 -8.88 1.94
N LEU A 16 -8.23 -9.69 1.80
CA LEU A 16 -7.93 -10.41 0.56
C LEU A 16 -7.81 -11.90 0.86
N ASN A 17 -8.34 -12.72 -0.05
CA ASN A 17 -8.39 -14.16 0.16
C ASN A 17 -7.03 -14.84 0.01
N PHE A 18 -6.16 -14.32 -0.84
CA PHE A 18 -4.93 -14.99 -1.23
C PHE A 18 -3.67 -14.19 -0.98
N ASN A 19 -3.79 -12.93 -0.58
CA ASN A 19 -2.65 -12.04 -0.41
C ASN A 19 -2.58 -11.53 1.03
N GLU A 20 -1.37 -11.38 1.53
CA GLU A 20 -1.15 -10.75 2.81
C GLU A 20 -1.37 -9.26 2.71
N VAL A 21 -2.09 -8.69 3.66
CA VAL A 21 -2.30 -7.25 3.75
C VAL A 21 -1.44 -6.71 4.89
N ILE A 22 -0.56 -5.77 4.56
CA ILE A 22 0.30 -5.11 5.54
C ILE A 22 -0.13 -3.66 5.64
N LEU A 23 -0.50 -3.22 6.84
CA LEU A 23 -0.84 -1.82 7.07
C LEU A 23 0.43 -1.03 7.37
N ILE A 24 0.78 -0.14 6.46
CA ILE A 24 1.86 0.83 6.67
C ILE A 24 1.30 2.19 6.28
N PRO A 25 0.81 2.97 7.25
CA PRO A 25 0.21 4.26 6.93
C PRO A 25 1.16 5.14 6.12
N PHE A 26 0.60 6.00 5.27
CA PHE A 26 1.38 6.82 4.36
C PHE A 26 2.47 7.64 5.06
N PHE A 27 2.21 8.07 6.28
CA PHE A 27 3.18 8.89 7.04
C PHE A 27 4.32 8.07 7.63
N ASN A 28 4.23 6.74 7.61
CA ASN A 28 5.27 5.84 8.11
C ASN A 28 6.02 5.09 7.00
N LEU A 29 5.48 5.08 5.78
CA LEU A 29 6.00 4.23 4.73
C LEU A 29 7.45 4.55 4.39
N ASP A 30 7.80 5.81 4.25
CA ASP A 30 9.15 6.23 3.90
C ASP A 30 10.18 5.70 4.92
N ALA A 31 9.85 5.79 6.20
CA ALA A 31 10.74 5.29 7.25
C ALA A 31 10.88 3.77 7.25
N GLN A 32 9.87 3.05 6.79
CA GLN A 32 9.87 1.59 6.80
C GLN A 32 10.41 0.96 5.50
N LEU A 33 10.63 1.74 4.46
CA LEU A 33 11.11 1.19 3.19
C LEU A 33 12.45 0.48 3.31
N SER A 34 13.32 0.95 4.19
CA SER A 34 14.62 0.32 4.40
C SER A 34 14.52 -1.09 5.02
N GLU A 35 13.39 -1.40 5.65
CA GLU A 35 13.15 -2.69 6.27
C GLU A 35 12.40 -3.67 5.37
N LEU A 36 11.86 -3.19 4.25
CA LEU A 36 11.14 -4.03 3.30
C LEU A 36 12.10 -4.61 2.26
N ASP A 37 11.87 -5.89 1.94
CA ASP A 37 12.57 -6.54 0.83
C ASP A 37 12.06 -5.91 -0.48
N ASN A 38 12.97 -5.61 -1.42
CA ASN A 38 12.60 -4.99 -2.70
C ASN A 38 12.32 -6.01 -3.80
N MET A 39 12.42 -7.30 -3.52
CA MET A 39 12.17 -8.36 -4.51
C MET A 39 10.69 -8.70 -4.70
N PRO A 40 9.86 -8.77 -3.66
CA PRO A 40 8.44 -9.08 -3.84
C PRO A 40 7.70 -8.00 -4.62
N THR A 41 6.57 -8.39 -5.22
CA THR A 41 5.66 -7.44 -5.83
C THR A 41 4.75 -6.85 -4.75
N TYR A 42 4.70 -5.53 -4.71
CA TYR A 42 3.84 -4.81 -3.78
C TYR A 42 2.72 -4.10 -4.53
N LEU A 43 1.51 -4.22 -4.02
CA LEU A 43 0.36 -3.45 -4.49
C LEU A 43 -0.01 -2.45 -3.39
N ILE A 44 -0.04 -1.19 -3.75
CA ILE A 44 -0.30 -0.10 -2.82
C ILE A 44 -1.78 0.29 -2.90
N TYR A 45 -2.42 0.36 -1.75
CA TYR A 45 -3.86 0.59 -1.67
C TYR A 45 -4.19 1.81 -0.82
N CYS A 46 -5.09 2.65 -1.33
CA CYS A 46 -5.81 3.65 -0.55
C CYS A 46 -7.21 3.84 -1.17
N ASP A 47 -8.12 4.49 -0.45
CA ASP A 47 -9.50 4.60 -0.91
C ASP A 47 -9.66 5.38 -2.21
N LYS A 48 -8.92 6.46 -2.36
CA LYS A 48 -9.11 7.40 -3.50
C LYS A 48 -8.06 7.26 -4.59
N GLY A 49 -7.06 6.43 -4.40
CA GLY A 49 -6.01 6.21 -5.38
C GLY A 49 -4.94 7.29 -5.46
N ILE A 50 -5.13 8.43 -4.81
CA ILE A 50 -4.16 9.54 -4.86
C ILE A 50 -2.94 9.23 -4.01
N MET A 51 -3.16 8.84 -2.76
CA MET A 51 -2.08 8.54 -1.84
C MET A 51 -1.30 7.29 -2.28
N SER A 52 -1.99 6.29 -2.81
CA SER A 52 -1.33 5.09 -3.31
C SER A 52 -0.36 5.40 -4.45
N ARG A 53 -0.73 6.30 -5.36
CA ARG A 53 0.16 6.73 -6.45
C ARG A 53 1.40 7.42 -5.93
N LEU A 54 1.23 8.33 -4.99
CA LEU A 54 2.36 9.06 -4.41
C LEU A 54 3.33 8.09 -3.74
N GLN A 55 2.81 7.16 -2.93
CA GLN A 55 3.64 6.22 -2.21
C GLN A 55 4.30 5.21 -3.17
N ALA A 56 3.61 4.76 -4.20
CA ALA A 56 4.18 3.88 -5.20
C ALA A 56 5.35 4.54 -5.92
N ASN A 57 5.23 5.83 -6.26
CA ASN A 57 6.31 6.56 -6.90
C ASN A 57 7.52 6.70 -5.97
N ILE A 58 7.30 6.96 -4.69
CA ILE A 58 8.37 7.02 -3.70
C ILE A 58 9.09 5.67 -3.63
N MET A 59 8.34 4.58 -3.60
CA MET A 59 8.93 3.24 -3.56
C MET A 59 9.78 2.96 -4.80
N ARG A 60 9.29 3.32 -5.99
CA ARG A 60 10.07 3.15 -7.22
C ARG A 60 11.36 3.96 -7.18
N ASP A 61 11.31 5.19 -6.69
CA ASP A 61 12.49 6.03 -6.54
C ASP A 61 13.51 5.44 -5.57
N ARG A 62 13.06 4.65 -4.61
CA ARG A 62 13.91 3.97 -3.63
C ARG A 62 14.38 2.61 -4.09
N GLY A 63 14.13 2.21 -5.33
CA GLY A 63 14.63 0.96 -5.90
C GLY A 63 13.66 -0.22 -5.87
N PHE A 64 12.41 0.01 -5.50
CA PHE A 64 11.37 -1.03 -5.55
C PHE A 64 10.83 -1.11 -6.98
N LYS A 65 11.20 -2.17 -7.70
CA LYS A 65 10.87 -2.29 -9.13
C LYS A 65 9.49 -2.88 -9.39
N ASN A 66 8.98 -3.67 -8.46
CA ASN A 66 7.74 -4.42 -8.63
C ASN A 66 6.64 -3.81 -7.77
N VAL A 67 6.21 -2.59 -8.11
CA VAL A 67 5.20 -1.84 -7.36
C VAL A 67 4.06 -1.47 -8.28
N GLY A 68 2.86 -1.81 -7.89
CA GLY A 68 1.63 -1.44 -8.58
C GLY A 68 0.65 -0.76 -7.63
N ILE A 69 -0.47 -0.33 -8.19
CA ILE A 69 -1.54 0.30 -7.44
C ILE A 69 -2.75 -0.63 -7.49
N MET A 70 -3.35 -0.90 -6.34
CA MET A 70 -4.54 -1.72 -6.26
C MET A 70 -5.76 -0.85 -6.01
N ASN A 71 -6.79 -1.06 -6.82
CA ASN A 71 -8.08 -0.42 -6.61
C ASN A 71 -8.97 -1.35 -5.79
N ARG A 72 -9.76 -0.77 -4.89
CA ARG A 72 -10.70 -1.57 -4.11
C ARG A 72 -11.76 -2.16 -5.05
N PRO A 73 -12.04 -3.47 -4.96
CA PRO A 73 -13.15 -4.05 -5.71
C PRO A 73 -14.45 -3.36 -5.32
N LYS A 74 -15.21 -2.91 -6.32
CA LYS A 74 -16.50 -2.29 -6.04
C LYS A 74 -17.47 -3.35 -5.57
N PRO A 75 -18.21 -3.10 -4.49
CA PRO A 75 -19.31 -4.00 -4.14
C PRO A 75 -20.35 -3.93 -5.25
N ASP A 76 -20.87 -5.06 -5.60
CA ASP A 76 -21.95 -5.16 -6.59
C ASP A 76 -23.26 -4.64 -6.04
#